data_562d2b6b4557fbd378d4465ff39d899c
#
_entry.id   562d2b6b4557fbd378d4465ff39d899c
#
_cell.length_a   1.000
_cell.length_b   1.000
_cell.length_c   1.000
_cell.angle_alpha   90.00
_cell.angle_beta   90.00
_cell.angle_gamma   90.00
#
_symmetry.space_group_name_H-M   'P 1'
#
loop_
_entity.id
_entity.type
_entity.pdbx_description
1 polymer ?
#
loop_
_entity_poly.entity_id
_entity_poly.type
_entity_poly.pdbx_seq_one_letter_code
_entity_poly.pdbx_strand_id
1 'polypeptide(L)'
;MTGAIMSSELLDRQHIVDLVTSVGRCLDERDFEALRDLFTGDATIATPGGTVSGHDALVAQARRGHSRDKGIQHVITNHLVEIDGDRASVRANLLVAFAASGPDDPQPFLLGEVYRFELRRSADGWRISSLSSTPVWSLNRTTRLAGLPSPA
;
A
#
# COMPACT_ATOMS: atom_id res chain seq x y z
N MET A 1 5.00 31.45 17.67
CA MET A 1 4.87 30.02 18.01
C MET A 1 3.94 29.27 17.05
N THR A 2 2.82 29.82 16.64
CA THR A 2 1.86 29.17 15.72
C THR A 2 2.45 28.78 14.36
N GLY A 3 3.31 29.63 13.76
CA GLY A 3 3.90 29.35 12.44
C GLY A 3 4.90 28.17 12.43
N ALA A 4 5.66 27.96 13.48
CA ALA A 4 6.62 26.84 13.58
C ALA A 4 5.90 25.49 13.75
N ILE A 5 4.81 25.45 14.49
CA ILE A 5 3.98 24.24 14.68
C ILE A 5 3.28 23.85 13.37
N MET A 6 2.71 24.82 12.65
CA MET A 6 2.09 24.59 11.34
C MET A 6 3.12 24.09 10.30
N SER A 7 4.35 24.62 10.31
CA SER A 7 5.43 24.18 9.43
C SER A 7 5.84 22.73 9.72
N SER A 8 5.93 22.35 10.99
CA SER A 8 6.25 20.98 11.39
C SER A 8 5.17 19.98 10.96
N GLU A 9 3.90 20.31 11.14
CA GLU A 9 2.78 19.44 10.74
C GLU A 9 2.72 19.25 9.22
N LEU A 10 3.00 20.31 8.44
CA LEU A 10 3.06 20.18 6.97
C LEU A 10 4.18 19.28 6.52
N LEU A 11 5.34 19.35 7.15
CA LEU A 11 6.47 18.44 6.87
C LEU A 11 6.12 16.99 7.23
N ASP A 12 5.48 16.78 8.37
CA ASP A 12 5.00 15.45 8.77
C ASP A 12 4.02 14.87 7.75
N ARG A 13 3.05 15.66 7.31
CA ARG A 13 2.10 15.25 6.27
C ARG A 13 2.80 14.84 4.99
N GLN A 14 3.78 15.62 4.54
CA GLN A 14 4.55 15.30 3.35
C GLN A 14 5.34 14.00 3.52
N HIS A 15 6.05 13.82 4.64
CA HIS A 15 6.78 12.59 4.93
C HIS A 15 5.86 11.36 4.98
N ILE A 16 4.67 11.49 5.55
CA ILE A 16 3.68 10.42 5.61
C ILE A 16 3.19 10.06 4.20
N VAL A 17 2.87 11.05 3.37
CA VAL A 17 2.47 10.83 1.97
C VAL A 17 3.58 10.16 1.17
N ASP A 18 4.83 10.60 1.36
CA ASP A 18 6.00 10.00 0.70
C ASP A 18 6.20 8.54 1.11
N LEU A 19 6.04 8.20 2.40
CA LEU A 19 6.10 6.81 2.88
C LEU A 19 5.04 5.93 2.21
N VAL A 20 3.79 6.38 2.23
CA VAL A 20 2.65 5.66 1.64
C VAL A 20 2.85 5.47 0.14
N THR A 21 3.28 6.51 -0.57
CA THR A 21 3.56 6.45 -2.00
C THR A 21 4.72 5.52 -2.31
N SER A 22 5.74 5.50 -1.45
CA SER A 22 6.92 4.63 -1.61
C SER A 22 6.59 3.14 -1.50
N VAL A 23 5.51 2.76 -0.83
CA VAL A 23 5.03 1.37 -0.84
C VAL A 23 4.74 0.92 -2.27
N GLY A 24 3.98 1.70 -3.03
CA GLY A 24 3.70 1.40 -4.44
C GLY A 24 4.97 1.30 -5.28
N ARG A 25 5.90 2.25 -5.14
CA ARG A 25 7.19 2.23 -5.84
C ARG A 25 7.98 0.94 -5.54
N CYS A 26 8.11 0.56 -4.26
CA CYS A 26 8.84 -0.65 -3.91
C CYS A 26 8.23 -1.92 -4.54
N LEU A 27 6.90 -1.98 -4.63
CA LEU A 27 6.20 -3.10 -5.26
C LEU A 27 6.39 -3.10 -6.78
N ASP A 28 6.27 -1.94 -7.43
CA ASP A 28 6.42 -1.79 -8.88
C ASP A 28 7.84 -2.09 -9.35
N GLU A 29 8.84 -1.61 -8.62
CA GLU A 29 10.26 -1.83 -8.91
C GLU A 29 10.79 -3.16 -8.39
N ARG A 30 9.97 -3.92 -7.64
CA ARG A 30 10.34 -5.19 -6.98
C ARG A 30 11.50 -5.04 -5.99
N ASP A 31 11.63 -3.85 -5.42
CA ASP A 31 12.56 -3.56 -4.34
C ASP A 31 11.91 -3.91 -2.97
N PHE A 32 11.62 -5.20 -2.81
CA PHE A 32 10.87 -5.69 -1.66
C PHE A 32 11.63 -5.55 -0.33
N GLU A 33 12.95 -5.56 -0.36
CA GLU A 33 13.75 -5.36 0.85
C GLU A 33 13.63 -3.92 1.38
N ALA A 34 13.48 -2.93 0.49
CA ALA A 34 13.26 -1.54 0.87
C ALA A 34 11.95 -1.32 1.66
N LEU A 35 11.00 -2.24 1.59
CA LEU A 35 9.80 -2.19 2.42
C LEU A 35 10.12 -2.20 3.92
N ARG A 36 11.23 -2.82 4.33
CA ARG A 36 11.68 -2.85 5.74
C ARG A 36 11.91 -1.44 6.30
N ASP A 37 12.36 -0.51 5.47
CA ASP A 37 12.61 0.86 5.87
C ASP A 37 11.33 1.71 5.97
N LEU A 38 10.26 1.26 5.35
CA LEU A 38 8.97 1.96 5.37
C LEU A 38 8.08 1.52 6.54
N PHE A 39 8.24 0.26 6.99
CA PHE A 39 7.38 -0.36 7.99
C PHE A 39 8.09 -0.55 9.32
N THR A 40 7.31 -0.55 10.42
CA THR A 40 7.83 -0.96 11.74
C THR A 40 8.14 -2.45 11.75
N GLY A 41 9.06 -2.90 12.61
CA GLY A 41 9.46 -4.30 12.69
C GLY A 41 8.33 -5.28 13.04
N ASP A 42 7.28 -4.78 13.70
CA ASP A 42 6.08 -5.51 14.11
C ASP A 42 4.85 -5.23 13.23
N ALA A 43 5.04 -4.56 12.09
CA ALA A 43 3.94 -4.13 11.23
C ALA A 43 3.04 -5.29 10.80
N THR A 44 1.74 -5.01 10.68
CA THR A 44 0.73 -5.93 10.17
C THR A 44 0.20 -5.49 8.83
N ILE A 45 0.07 -6.44 7.90
CA ILE A 45 -0.51 -6.20 6.58
C ILE A 45 -1.68 -7.17 6.37
N ALA A 46 -2.86 -6.61 6.16
CA ALA A 46 -4.08 -7.35 5.88
C ALA A 46 -4.56 -7.07 4.45
N THR A 47 -4.52 -8.08 3.60
CA THR A 47 -4.99 -8.01 2.22
C THR A 47 -5.99 -9.15 1.96
N PRO A 48 -6.70 -9.17 0.82
CA PRO A 48 -7.52 -10.33 0.44
C PRO A 48 -6.74 -11.65 0.41
N GLY A 49 -5.42 -11.60 0.22
CA GLY A 49 -4.54 -12.77 0.26
C GLY A 49 -4.19 -13.28 1.65
N GLY A 50 -4.61 -12.59 2.70
CA GLY A 50 -4.36 -12.94 4.11
C GLY A 50 -3.70 -11.84 4.91
N THR A 51 -3.45 -12.14 6.18
CA THR A 51 -2.78 -11.23 7.12
C THR A 51 -1.42 -11.77 7.51
N VAL A 52 -0.42 -10.92 7.47
CA VAL A 52 0.96 -11.23 7.88
C VAL A 52 1.47 -10.19 8.88
N SER A 53 2.46 -10.55 9.67
CA SER A 53 3.10 -9.66 10.63
C SER A 53 4.63 -9.79 10.59
N GLY A 54 5.29 -8.65 10.73
CA GLY A 54 6.75 -8.55 10.73
C GLY A 54 7.38 -8.47 9.34
N HIS A 55 8.61 -7.99 9.28
CA HIS A 55 9.31 -7.67 8.05
C HIS A 55 9.47 -8.89 7.12
N ASP A 56 9.87 -10.04 7.64
CA ASP A 56 10.13 -11.22 6.80
C ASP A 56 8.86 -11.73 6.13
N ALA A 57 7.75 -11.78 6.88
CA ALA A 57 6.47 -12.22 6.35
C ALA A 57 5.89 -11.21 5.34
N LEU A 58 6.08 -9.90 5.60
CA LEU A 58 5.70 -8.81 4.70
C LEU A 58 6.45 -8.91 3.37
N VAL A 59 7.78 -9.03 3.41
CA VAL A 59 8.61 -9.16 2.21
C VAL A 59 8.24 -10.44 1.43
N ALA A 60 8.04 -11.56 2.12
CA ALA A 60 7.63 -12.80 1.49
C ALA A 60 6.24 -12.69 0.82
N GLN A 61 5.28 -12.02 1.45
CA GLN A 61 3.95 -11.76 0.87
C GLN A 61 4.06 -10.87 -0.39
N ALA A 62 4.85 -9.79 -0.33
CA ALA A 62 5.07 -8.91 -1.46
C ALA A 62 5.67 -9.68 -2.66
N ARG A 63 6.67 -10.52 -2.43
CA ARG A 63 7.26 -11.36 -3.49
C ARG A 63 6.26 -12.32 -4.13
N ARG A 64 5.38 -12.94 -3.33
CA ARG A 64 4.35 -13.86 -3.86
C ARG A 64 3.29 -13.15 -4.69
N GLY A 65 2.91 -11.93 -4.30
CA GLY A 65 1.89 -11.13 -5.00
C GLY A 65 2.35 -10.47 -6.29
N HIS A 66 3.67 -10.39 -6.52
CA HIS A 66 4.27 -9.60 -7.59
C HIS A 66 5.25 -10.44 -8.41
N SER A 67 4.72 -11.35 -9.24
CA SER A 67 5.55 -12.21 -10.10
C SER A 67 6.36 -11.36 -11.11
N ARG A 68 7.53 -11.87 -11.50
CA ARG A 68 8.45 -11.17 -12.42
C ARG A 68 7.90 -11.02 -13.84
N ASP A 69 6.96 -11.85 -14.21
CA ASP A 69 6.52 -11.99 -15.60
C ASP A 69 5.42 -10.99 -15.97
N LYS A 70 4.93 -10.21 -15.02
CA LYS A 70 3.84 -9.23 -15.22
C LYS A 70 4.32 -7.82 -14.93
N GLY A 71 4.07 -6.90 -15.85
CA GLY A 71 4.14 -5.48 -15.56
C GLY A 71 3.05 -5.12 -14.55
N ILE A 72 3.41 -4.43 -13.48
CA ILE A 72 2.50 -4.01 -12.41
C ILE A 72 2.76 -2.54 -12.15
N GLN A 73 1.69 -1.77 -11.95
CA GLN A 73 1.79 -0.38 -11.52
C GLN A 73 0.75 -0.07 -10.47
N HIS A 74 1.21 0.47 -9.35
CA HIS A 74 0.38 0.95 -8.25
C HIS A 74 0.23 2.46 -8.33
N VAL A 75 -1.02 2.94 -8.40
CA VAL A 75 -1.36 4.36 -8.29
C VAL A 75 -2.05 4.57 -6.95
N ILE A 76 -1.27 5.01 -5.95
CA ILE A 76 -1.77 5.35 -4.62
C ILE A 76 -2.04 6.85 -4.60
N THR A 77 -3.27 7.23 -4.37
CA THR A 77 -3.72 8.61 -4.55
C THR A 77 -4.87 8.98 -3.59
N ASN A 78 -5.30 10.25 -3.61
CA ASN A 78 -6.37 10.76 -2.75
C ASN A 78 -6.08 10.51 -1.25
N HIS A 79 -4.87 10.85 -0.82
CA HIS A 79 -4.44 10.69 0.57
C HIS A 79 -5.24 11.60 1.50
N LEU A 80 -5.91 11.01 2.47
CA LEU A 80 -6.50 11.70 3.61
C LEU A 80 -5.65 11.35 4.83
N VAL A 81 -4.89 12.31 5.32
CA VAL A 81 -3.94 12.14 6.43
C VAL A 81 -4.50 12.80 7.67
N GLU A 82 -4.56 12.05 8.76
CA GLU A 82 -4.87 12.55 10.09
C GLU A 82 -3.67 12.30 11.01
N ILE A 83 -3.23 13.31 11.75
CA ILE A 83 -2.09 13.25 12.66
C ILE A 83 -2.57 13.57 14.07
N ASP A 84 -2.22 12.71 15.01
CA ASP A 84 -2.45 12.89 16.45
C ASP A 84 -1.16 12.57 17.21
N GLY A 85 -0.38 13.59 17.51
CA GLY A 85 0.92 13.46 18.16
C GLY A 85 1.89 12.58 17.39
N ASP A 86 2.27 11.44 17.95
CA ASP A 86 3.20 10.46 17.35
C ASP A 86 2.48 9.33 16.62
N ARG A 87 1.20 9.50 16.36
CA ARG A 87 0.37 8.58 15.56
C ARG A 87 -0.23 9.30 14.38
N ALA A 88 -0.41 8.56 13.29
CA ALA A 88 -1.14 9.06 12.13
C ALA A 88 -1.91 7.94 11.47
N SER A 89 -3.00 8.31 10.80
CA SER A 89 -3.74 7.43 9.91
C SER A 89 -3.80 8.01 8.50
N VAL A 90 -3.81 7.15 7.51
CA VAL A 90 -4.00 7.54 6.11
C VAL A 90 -5.03 6.63 5.46
N ARG A 91 -6.01 7.26 4.82
CA ARG A 91 -6.85 6.57 3.85
C ARG A 91 -6.43 7.02 2.46
N ALA A 92 -6.21 6.08 1.54
CA ALA A 92 -5.88 6.36 0.15
C ALA A 92 -6.67 5.47 -0.80
N ASN A 93 -6.82 5.91 -2.05
CA ASN A 93 -7.30 5.04 -3.11
C ASN A 93 -6.10 4.33 -3.74
N LEU A 94 -6.27 3.05 -4.06
CA LEU A 94 -5.36 2.28 -4.87
C LEU A 94 -6.01 1.93 -6.19
N LEU A 95 -5.34 2.24 -7.28
CA LEU A 95 -5.56 1.63 -8.57
C LEU A 95 -4.30 0.83 -8.92
N VAL A 96 -4.43 -0.47 -9.10
CA VAL A 96 -3.33 -1.30 -9.55
C VAL A 96 -3.65 -1.89 -10.92
N ALA A 97 -2.73 -1.70 -11.85
CA ALA A 97 -2.80 -2.21 -13.20
C ALA A 97 -1.83 -3.36 -13.39
N PHE A 98 -2.30 -4.46 -13.95
CA PHE A 98 -1.50 -5.62 -14.33
C PHE A 98 -1.51 -5.75 -15.85
N ALA A 99 -0.33 -5.79 -16.46
CA ALA A 99 -0.20 -6.01 -17.89
C ALA A 99 -0.62 -7.44 -18.28
N ALA A 100 -1.05 -7.61 -19.51
CA ALA A 100 -1.23 -8.93 -20.10
C ALA A 100 0.07 -9.75 -20.05
N SER A 101 -0.04 -11.06 -19.80
CA SER A 101 1.14 -11.93 -19.56
C SER A 101 1.44 -12.86 -20.74
N GLY A 102 0.67 -12.78 -21.83
CA GLY A 102 0.86 -13.63 -23.00
C GLY A 102 -0.42 -14.29 -23.50
N PRO A 103 -0.32 -15.33 -24.34
CA PRO A 103 -1.49 -15.96 -24.98
C PRO A 103 -2.51 -16.55 -24.00
N ASP A 104 -2.04 -17.03 -22.84
CA ASP A 104 -2.90 -17.63 -21.82
C ASP A 104 -3.58 -16.59 -20.90
N ASP A 105 -3.07 -15.36 -20.92
CA ASP A 105 -3.62 -14.23 -20.16
C ASP A 105 -3.49 -12.95 -21.00
N PRO A 106 -4.31 -12.84 -22.08
CA PRO A 106 -4.12 -11.83 -23.12
C PRO A 106 -4.66 -10.45 -22.73
N GLN A 107 -5.38 -10.35 -21.61
CA GLN A 107 -6.01 -9.10 -21.19
C GLN A 107 -5.32 -8.52 -19.96
N PRO A 108 -4.99 -7.21 -19.99
CA PRO A 108 -4.63 -6.53 -18.76
C PRO A 108 -5.82 -6.51 -17.80
N PHE A 109 -5.55 -6.52 -16.50
CA PHE A 109 -6.62 -6.33 -15.53
C PHE A 109 -6.32 -5.18 -14.56
N LEU A 110 -7.36 -4.61 -14.01
CA LEU A 110 -7.31 -3.51 -13.06
C LEU A 110 -7.98 -3.91 -11.75
N LEU A 111 -7.43 -3.43 -10.66
CA LEU A 111 -8.05 -3.49 -9.34
C LEU A 111 -8.19 -2.08 -8.77
N GLY A 112 -9.37 -1.76 -8.27
CA GLY A 112 -9.60 -0.58 -7.44
C GLY A 112 -9.79 -1.02 -6.00
N GLU A 113 -9.02 -0.44 -5.09
CA GLU A 113 -9.04 -0.78 -3.67
C GLU A 113 -8.99 0.48 -2.81
N VAL A 114 -9.34 0.34 -1.55
CA VAL A 114 -9.08 1.34 -0.52
C VAL A 114 -7.96 0.82 0.37
N TYR A 115 -6.90 1.60 0.47
CA TYR A 115 -5.83 1.40 1.43
C TYR A 115 -6.07 2.21 2.69
N ARG A 116 -5.82 1.59 3.85
CA ARG A 116 -5.76 2.26 5.15
C ARG A 116 -4.44 1.92 5.81
N PHE A 117 -3.78 2.95 6.28
CA PHE A 117 -2.49 2.86 6.95
C PHE A 117 -2.61 3.43 8.36
N GLU A 118 -1.96 2.79 9.31
CA GLU A 118 -1.61 3.37 10.59
C GLU A 118 -0.10 3.59 10.64
N LEU A 119 0.32 4.72 11.18
CA LEU A 119 1.73 5.08 11.28
C LEU A 119 2.08 5.48 12.71
N ARG A 120 3.32 5.24 13.06
CA ARG A 120 3.92 5.67 14.32
C ARG A 120 5.19 6.47 14.04
N ARG A 121 5.42 7.51 14.85
CA ARG A 121 6.66 8.25 14.87
C ARG A 121 7.59 7.64 15.91
N SER A 122 8.85 7.46 15.56
CA SER A 122 9.94 7.08 16.45
C SER A 122 11.08 8.09 16.34
N ALA A 123 12.20 7.84 17.02
CA ALA A 123 13.42 8.64 16.89
C ALA A 123 13.93 8.69 15.44
N ASP A 124 13.67 7.63 14.66
CA ASP A 124 14.06 7.52 13.23
C ASP A 124 13.02 8.05 12.25
N GLY A 125 12.00 8.75 12.74
CA GLY A 125 10.91 9.32 11.96
C GLY A 125 9.68 8.42 11.87
N TRP A 126 8.79 8.75 10.93
CA TRP A 126 7.55 8.02 10.70
C TRP A 126 7.79 6.65 10.08
N ARG A 127 7.01 5.65 10.51
CA ARG A 127 6.97 4.30 9.92
C ARG A 127 5.54 3.77 9.92
N ILE A 128 5.20 2.98 8.91
CA ILE A 128 3.90 2.33 8.78
C ILE A 128 3.85 1.16 9.77
N SER A 129 2.86 1.16 10.65
CA SER A 129 2.64 0.08 11.63
C SER A 129 1.55 -0.90 11.20
N SER A 130 0.62 -0.47 10.34
CA SER A 130 -0.30 -1.39 9.69
C SER A 130 -0.74 -0.88 8.33
N LEU A 131 -1.09 -1.82 7.45
CA LEU A 131 -1.71 -1.59 6.16
C LEU A 131 -2.88 -2.56 6.02
N SER A 132 -4.05 -2.06 5.65
CA SER A 132 -5.15 -2.91 5.17
C SER A 132 -5.60 -2.50 3.77
N SER A 133 -5.89 -3.50 2.95
CA SER A 133 -6.42 -3.33 1.60
C SER A 133 -7.84 -3.90 1.52
N THR A 134 -8.76 -3.09 1.01
CA THR A 134 -10.15 -3.48 0.82
C THR A 134 -10.53 -3.35 -0.65
N PRO A 135 -10.79 -4.45 -1.37
CA PRO A 135 -11.24 -4.40 -2.76
C PRO A 135 -12.57 -3.67 -2.90
N VAL A 136 -12.69 -2.87 -3.97
CA VAL A 136 -13.91 -2.14 -4.33
C VAL A 136 -14.45 -2.64 -5.66
N TRP A 137 -13.59 -2.79 -6.66
CA TRP A 137 -13.96 -3.27 -8.00
C TRP A 137 -12.77 -3.91 -8.71
N SER A 138 -13.05 -4.69 -9.73
CA SER A 138 -12.04 -5.21 -10.65
C SER A 138 -12.55 -5.23 -12.09
N LEU A 139 -11.63 -5.13 -13.03
CA LEU A 139 -11.91 -5.21 -14.47
C LEU A 139 -11.04 -6.30 -15.09
N ASN A 140 -11.62 -7.11 -15.97
CA ASN A 140 -10.97 -8.19 -16.73
C ASN A 140 -10.31 -9.29 -15.86
N ARG A 141 -10.73 -9.44 -14.61
CA ARG A 141 -10.25 -10.53 -13.77
C ARG A 141 -11.14 -11.76 -13.89
N THR A 142 -10.58 -12.87 -14.31
CA THR A 142 -11.28 -14.15 -14.44
C THR A 142 -11.49 -14.86 -13.10
N THR A 143 -10.65 -14.57 -12.11
CA THR A 143 -10.76 -15.14 -10.75
C THR A 143 -11.43 -14.13 -9.82
N ARG A 144 -12.52 -14.52 -9.17
CA ARG A 144 -13.18 -13.69 -8.16
C ARG A 144 -12.24 -13.46 -6.97
N LEU A 145 -12.01 -12.21 -6.62
CA LEU A 145 -11.48 -11.85 -5.31
C LEU A 145 -12.54 -12.19 -4.26
N ALA A 146 -12.14 -12.89 -3.22
CA ALA A 146 -13.01 -13.10 -2.07
C ALA A 146 -13.44 -11.72 -1.52
N GLY A 147 -14.75 -11.49 -1.38
CA GLY A 147 -15.31 -10.26 -0.83
C GLY A 147 -15.78 -9.21 -1.84
N LEU A 148 -15.62 -9.42 -3.16
CA LEU A 148 -16.24 -8.53 -4.15
C LEU A 148 -17.71 -8.91 -4.39
N PRO A 149 -18.63 -7.93 -4.51
CA PRO A 149 -20.00 -8.18 -4.93
C PRO A 149 -20.02 -8.77 -6.34
N SER A 150 -20.99 -9.65 -6.61
CA SER A 150 -21.22 -10.15 -7.96
C SER A 150 -21.62 -8.99 -8.90
N PRO A 151 -21.11 -8.96 -10.15
CA PRO A 151 -21.66 -8.03 -11.12
C PRO A 151 -23.16 -8.30 -11.31
N ALA A 152 -23.93 -7.22 -11.41
CA ALA A 152 -25.36 -7.28 -11.70
C ALA A 152 -25.60 -7.85 -13.10
#